data_81c48d5030977edfd4c99d9841c19d64
#
_entry.id   81c48d5030977edfd4c99d9841c19d64
#
_cell.length_a   1.000
_cell.length_b   1.000
_cell.length_c   1.000
_cell.angle_alpha   90.00
_cell.angle_beta   90.00
_cell.angle_gamma   90.00
#
_symmetry.space_group_name_H-M   'P 1'
#
loop_
_entity.id
_entity.type
_entity.pdbx_description
1 polymer ?
#
loop_
_entity_poly.entity_id
_entity_poly.type
_entity_poly.pdbx_seq_one_letter_code
_entity_poly.pdbx_strand_id
1 'polypeptide(L)'
;FKRLESPYAFVLTGTPLENRIDEFYSLAEFVDPKLFGSLFRFNRAYYKFDEDGKAEGMQNLADLHEKASTIMLRRRKDLVEDELPARTDKTYFVEMTSEQQARHEEYKVKVARLCFLAKKRPLTQDEMKRLQKFLACMRMLCDTCYILDPEIREAPKVEEAIAVLNDLFASEPSRKVVIFSEWVKMLELME
;
A
#
# COMPACT_ATOMS: atom_id res chain seq x y z
N PHE A 1 -15.96 8.85 14.42
CA PHE A 1 -15.31 10.10 14.85
C PHE A 1 -16.17 11.33 14.58
N LYS A 2 -16.83 11.49 13.42
CA LYS A 2 -17.66 12.67 13.05
C LYS A 2 -18.82 13.00 14.00
N ARG A 3 -19.15 12.14 14.97
CA ARG A 3 -20.17 12.39 16.02
C ARG A 3 -19.61 12.94 17.31
N LEU A 4 -18.28 13.12 17.40
CA LEU A 4 -17.65 13.71 18.58
C LEU A 4 -17.85 15.23 18.53
N GLU A 5 -18.48 15.77 19.55
CA GLU A 5 -18.63 17.20 19.75
C GLU A 5 -17.47 17.71 20.61
N SER A 6 -16.57 18.46 20.00
CA SER A 6 -15.44 19.09 20.69
C SER A 6 -15.17 20.45 20.06
N PRO A 7 -14.87 21.48 20.86
CA PRO A 7 -14.44 22.78 20.33
C PRO A 7 -13.04 22.73 19.68
N TYR A 8 -12.28 21.64 19.88
CA TYR A 8 -10.94 21.44 19.33
C TYR A 8 -10.86 20.06 18.66
N ALA A 9 -10.33 20.04 17.44
CA ALA A 9 -10.10 18.81 16.68
C ALA A 9 -8.71 18.85 16.04
N PHE A 10 -7.91 17.79 16.25
CA PHE A 10 -6.60 17.61 15.64
C PHE A 10 -6.54 16.23 14.99
N VAL A 11 -6.00 16.19 13.77
CA VAL A 11 -5.74 14.96 13.04
C VAL A 11 -4.24 14.85 12.77
N LEU A 12 -3.61 13.79 13.25
CA LEU A 12 -2.20 13.46 12.97
C LEU A 12 -2.16 12.32 11.98
N THR A 13 -1.58 12.56 10.80
CA THR A 13 -1.43 11.55 9.74
C THR A 13 -0.13 11.75 8.99
N GLY A 14 0.51 10.65 8.59
CA GLY A 14 1.67 10.67 7.71
C GLY A 14 1.31 10.85 6.23
N THR A 15 0.09 10.48 5.85
CA THR A 15 -0.41 10.47 4.46
C THR A 15 -1.84 11.00 4.40
N PRO A 16 -2.04 12.32 4.37
CA PRO A 16 -3.39 12.90 4.34
C PRO A 16 -4.13 12.65 3.01
N LEU A 17 -3.40 12.23 1.98
CA LEU A 17 -3.91 11.94 0.65
C LEU A 17 -3.09 10.79 0.05
N GLU A 18 -3.72 9.65 -0.18
CA GLU A 18 -3.08 8.50 -0.84
C GLU A 18 -3.53 8.37 -2.30
N ASN A 19 -4.82 8.15 -2.51
CA ASN A 19 -5.35 7.85 -3.83
C ASN A 19 -6.43 8.83 -4.31
N ARG A 20 -7.21 9.41 -3.39
CA ARG A 20 -8.41 10.20 -3.73
C ARG A 20 -8.51 11.45 -2.86
N ILE A 21 -8.87 12.60 -3.49
CA ILE A 21 -9.00 13.86 -2.75
C ILE A 21 -10.19 13.88 -1.78
N ASP A 22 -11.19 13.01 -1.95
CA ASP A 22 -12.29 12.85 -0.98
C ASP A 22 -11.85 12.20 0.34
N GLU A 23 -10.70 11.50 0.38
CA GLU A 23 -10.07 11.10 1.64
C GLU A 23 -9.62 12.32 2.44
N PHE A 24 -8.96 13.28 1.77
CA PHE A 24 -8.60 14.55 2.37
C PHE A 24 -9.83 15.36 2.84
N TYR A 25 -10.91 15.38 2.01
CA TYR A 25 -12.16 16.03 2.41
C TYR A 25 -12.68 15.49 3.75
N SER A 26 -12.62 14.18 3.95
CA SER A 26 -13.09 13.54 5.18
C SER A 26 -12.31 13.97 6.42
N LEU A 27 -11.00 14.20 6.27
CA LEU A 27 -10.15 14.72 7.36
C LEU A 27 -10.41 16.20 7.61
N ALA A 28 -10.51 16.99 6.54
CA ALA A 28 -10.79 18.42 6.61
C ALA A 28 -12.17 18.71 7.21
N GLU A 29 -13.20 17.95 6.82
CA GLU A 29 -14.57 18.06 7.38
C GLU A 29 -14.61 17.74 8.89
N PHE A 30 -13.73 16.87 9.37
CA PHE A 30 -13.61 16.58 10.80
C PHE A 30 -12.98 17.75 11.57
N VAL A 31 -12.00 18.45 10.97
CA VAL A 31 -11.30 19.59 11.59
C VAL A 31 -12.13 20.87 11.49
N ASP A 32 -12.64 21.17 10.29
CA ASP A 32 -13.53 22.31 10.02
C ASP A 32 -14.63 21.91 9.02
N PRO A 33 -15.84 21.58 9.51
CA PRO A 33 -16.96 21.18 8.66
C PRO A 33 -17.42 22.27 7.66
N LYS A 34 -17.04 23.53 7.88
CA LYS A 34 -17.51 24.66 7.06
C LYS A 34 -16.56 24.99 5.91
N LEU A 35 -15.30 24.56 5.97
CA LEU A 35 -14.25 24.97 5.05
C LEU A 35 -14.57 24.67 3.59
N PHE A 36 -15.00 23.44 3.29
CA PHE A 36 -15.30 22.99 1.93
C PHE A 36 -16.78 22.81 1.63
N GLY A 37 -17.64 22.98 2.62
CA GLY A 37 -19.07 22.73 2.50
C GLY A 37 -19.39 21.24 2.30
N SER A 38 -20.43 20.91 1.51
CA SER A 38 -20.81 19.52 1.28
C SER A 38 -19.86 18.77 0.36
N LEU A 39 -19.73 17.44 0.53
CA LEU A 39 -18.93 16.57 -0.35
C LEU A 39 -19.29 16.73 -1.83
N PHE A 40 -20.57 16.96 -2.14
CA PHE A 40 -21.02 17.21 -3.51
C PHE A 40 -20.38 18.47 -4.10
N ARG A 41 -20.36 19.59 -3.33
CA ARG A 41 -19.73 20.84 -3.76
C ARG A 41 -18.21 20.66 -3.91
N PHE A 42 -17.58 19.97 -2.95
CA PHE A 42 -16.16 19.66 -2.99
C PHE A 42 -15.81 18.86 -4.26
N ASN A 43 -16.52 17.78 -4.53
CA ASN A 43 -16.25 16.94 -5.70
C ASN A 43 -16.43 17.74 -6.99
N ARG A 44 -17.48 18.54 -7.10
CA ARG A 44 -17.72 19.38 -8.29
C ARG A 44 -16.65 20.47 -8.48
N ALA A 45 -16.08 20.97 -7.41
CA ALA A 45 -15.02 21.98 -7.47
C ALA A 45 -13.66 21.40 -7.87
N TYR A 46 -13.33 20.18 -7.43
CA TYR A 46 -11.97 19.64 -7.49
C TYR A 46 -11.81 18.39 -8.36
N TYR A 47 -12.88 17.70 -8.73
CA TYR A 47 -12.84 16.67 -9.75
C TYR A 47 -13.26 17.20 -11.12
N LYS A 48 -12.57 16.70 -12.16
CA LYS A 48 -12.94 16.84 -13.56
C LYS A 48 -13.74 15.59 -13.96
N PHE A 49 -14.93 15.78 -14.50
CA PHE A 49 -15.79 14.68 -14.92
C PHE A 49 -15.85 14.64 -16.45
N ASP A 50 -15.91 13.43 -17.01
CA ASP A 50 -16.20 13.19 -18.42
C ASP A 50 -17.70 13.38 -18.73
N GLU A 51 -18.09 13.17 -19.99
CA GLU A 51 -19.48 13.28 -20.46
C GLU A 51 -20.41 12.28 -19.78
N ASP A 52 -19.85 11.14 -19.33
CA ASP A 52 -20.58 10.06 -18.61
C ASP A 52 -20.65 10.29 -17.10
N GLY A 53 -20.10 11.40 -16.59
CA GLY A 53 -20.09 11.75 -15.17
C GLY A 53 -19.05 10.96 -14.36
N LYS A 54 -18.07 10.32 -15.00
CA LYS A 54 -16.97 9.63 -14.35
C LYS A 54 -15.81 10.58 -14.12
N ALA A 55 -15.17 10.50 -12.96
CA ALA A 55 -13.99 11.32 -12.65
C ALA A 55 -12.81 10.95 -13.57
N GLU A 56 -12.39 11.89 -14.41
CA GLU A 56 -11.27 11.79 -15.35
C GLU A 56 -9.97 12.35 -14.74
N GLY A 57 -10.08 13.28 -13.81
CA GLY A 57 -8.91 13.94 -13.22
C GLY A 57 -9.28 14.92 -12.12
N MET A 58 -8.32 15.78 -11.78
CA MET A 58 -8.46 16.81 -10.76
C MET A 58 -8.34 18.19 -11.39
N GLN A 59 -8.99 19.18 -10.79
CA GLN A 59 -8.95 20.59 -11.17
C GLN A 59 -8.84 21.50 -9.95
N ASN A 60 -8.56 22.79 -10.17
CA ASN A 60 -8.51 23.83 -9.14
C ASN A 60 -7.62 23.47 -7.92
N LEU A 61 -6.51 22.75 -8.16
CA LEU A 61 -5.62 22.29 -7.08
C LEU A 61 -4.95 23.43 -6.33
N ALA A 62 -4.74 24.59 -6.97
CA ALA A 62 -4.20 25.77 -6.31
C ALA A 62 -5.17 26.32 -5.24
N ASP A 63 -6.47 26.43 -5.57
CA ASP A 63 -7.52 26.85 -4.61
C ASP A 63 -7.68 25.82 -3.48
N LEU A 64 -7.60 24.51 -3.81
CA LEU A 64 -7.61 23.45 -2.79
C LEU A 64 -6.43 23.60 -1.83
N HIS A 65 -5.24 23.84 -2.34
CA HIS A 65 -4.04 24.03 -1.53
C HIS A 65 -4.13 25.27 -0.64
N GLU A 66 -4.58 26.40 -1.18
CA GLU A 66 -4.74 27.63 -0.44
C GLU A 66 -5.70 27.45 0.74
N LYS A 67 -6.89 26.86 0.51
CA LYS A 67 -7.87 26.58 1.56
C LYS A 67 -7.34 25.56 2.57
N ALA A 68 -6.71 24.47 2.10
CA ALA A 68 -6.13 23.46 2.97
C ALA A 68 -5.05 24.03 3.91
N SER A 69 -4.25 24.97 3.44
CA SER A 69 -3.17 25.60 4.22
C SER A 69 -3.67 26.33 5.46
N THR A 70 -4.96 26.70 5.52
CA THR A 70 -5.55 27.38 6.69
C THR A 70 -5.76 26.43 7.88
N ILE A 71 -5.91 25.13 7.63
CA ILE A 71 -6.20 24.10 8.65
C ILE A 71 -5.12 23.01 8.72
N MET A 72 -4.18 22.96 7.79
CA MET A 72 -3.20 21.89 7.66
C MET A 72 -1.77 22.40 7.73
N LEU A 73 -0.97 21.79 8.60
CA LEU A 73 0.47 21.97 8.61
C LEU A 73 1.15 20.71 8.06
N ARG A 74 1.83 20.85 6.93
CA ARG A 74 2.63 19.78 6.33
C ARG A 74 4.11 20.09 6.45
N ARG A 75 4.85 19.21 7.15
CA ARG A 75 6.31 19.24 7.19
C ARG A 75 6.84 18.07 6.39
N ARG A 76 7.64 18.35 5.37
CA ARG A 76 8.29 17.33 4.54
C ARG A 76 9.62 16.95 5.17
N LYS A 77 10.05 15.70 4.95
CA LYS A 77 11.33 15.20 5.48
C LYS A 77 12.54 15.99 4.99
N ASP A 78 12.53 16.43 3.74
CA ASP A 78 13.58 17.23 3.14
C ASP A 78 13.82 18.59 3.84
N LEU A 79 12.84 19.09 4.59
CA LEU A 79 12.98 20.31 5.41
C LEU A 79 13.66 20.05 6.76
N VAL A 80 13.84 18.79 7.16
CA VAL A 80 14.43 18.37 8.43
C VAL A 80 15.49 17.27 8.24
N GLU A 81 16.04 17.18 7.03
CA GLU A 81 17.06 16.15 6.67
C GLU A 81 18.30 16.22 7.55
N ASP A 82 18.72 17.40 7.97
CA ASP A 82 19.88 17.59 8.82
C ASP A 82 19.70 16.99 10.24
N GLU A 83 18.46 16.73 10.67
CA GLU A 83 18.13 16.15 11.97
C GLU A 83 17.97 14.61 11.90
N LEU A 84 17.95 14.03 10.72
CA LEU A 84 17.70 12.60 10.50
C LEU A 84 18.97 11.91 9.98
N PRO A 85 19.28 10.68 10.45
CA PRO A 85 20.38 9.92 9.88
C PRO A 85 20.13 9.59 8.41
N ALA A 86 21.20 9.48 7.63
CA ALA A 86 21.11 9.10 6.23
C ALA A 86 20.44 7.72 6.06
N ARG A 87 19.52 7.64 5.10
CA ARG A 87 18.87 6.39 4.73
C ARG A 87 19.72 5.61 3.76
N THR A 88 19.95 4.34 4.05
CA THR A 88 20.59 3.39 3.11
C THR A 88 19.61 2.28 2.77
N ASP A 89 19.34 2.09 1.49
CA ASP A 89 18.49 1.01 0.98
C ASP A 89 19.37 -0.13 0.42
N LYS A 90 19.13 -1.36 0.89
CA LYS A 90 19.75 -2.57 0.34
C LYS A 90 18.67 -3.52 -0.13
N THR A 91 18.84 -4.08 -1.32
CA THR A 91 17.92 -5.09 -1.88
C THR A 91 18.65 -6.43 -1.93
N TYR A 92 18.05 -7.45 -1.31
CA TYR A 92 18.54 -8.82 -1.35
C TYR A 92 17.66 -9.63 -2.32
N PHE A 93 18.29 -10.33 -3.26
CA PHE A 93 17.62 -11.21 -4.19
C PHE A 93 17.79 -12.64 -3.70
N VAL A 94 16.68 -13.34 -3.51
CA VAL A 94 16.63 -14.72 -3.04
C VAL A 94 15.96 -15.57 -4.10
N GLU A 95 16.58 -16.68 -4.48
CA GLU A 95 16.01 -17.59 -5.46
C GLU A 95 14.87 -18.41 -4.84
N MET A 96 13.86 -18.72 -5.66
CA MET A 96 12.78 -19.62 -5.27
C MET A 96 13.27 -21.08 -5.24
N THR A 97 12.74 -21.87 -4.31
CA THR A 97 12.93 -23.33 -4.34
C THR A 97 12.29 -23.95 -5.58
N SER A 98 12.68 -25.16 -5.94
CA SER A 98 12.09 -25.89 -7.06
C SER A 98 10.58 -26.07 -6.91
N GLU A 99 10.11 -26.31 -5.69
CA GLU A 99 8.68 -26.43 -5.37
C GLU A 99 7.95 -25.10 -5.53
N GLN A 100 8.51 -24.01 -5.03
CA GLN A 100 7.96 -22.67 -5.22
C GLN A 100 7.84 -22.33 -6.71
N GLN A 101 8.89 -22.63 -7.48
CA GLN A 101 8.94 -22.35 -8.91
C GLN A 101 7.90 -23.16 -9.69
N ALA A 102 7.75 -24.45 -9.39
CA ALA A 102 6.78 -25.32 -10.03
C ALA A 102 5.34 -24.80 -9.79
N ARG A 103 4.99 -24.52 -8.54
CA ARG A 103 3.66 -24.00 -8.18
C ARG A 103 3.41 -22.61 -8.74
N HIS A 104 4.42 -21.76 -8.76
CA HIS A 104 4.32 -20.42 -9.35
C HIS A 104 4.04 -20.51 -10.87
N GLU A 105 4.70 -21.41 -11.61
CA GLU A 105 4.48 -21.60 -13.04
C GLU A 105 3.06 -22.10 -13.35
N GLU A 106 2.49 -22.96 -12.50
CA GLU A 106 1.08 -23.37 -12.64
C GLU A 106 0.11 -22.19 -12.59
N TYR A 107 0.30 -21.27 -11.64
CA TYR A 107 -0.53 -20.06 -11.55
C TYR A 107 -0.26 -19.12 -12.70
N LYS A 108 0.97 -18.98 -13.13
CA LYS A 108 1.36 -18.16 -14.28
C LYS A 108 0.64 -18.59 -15.57
N VAL A 109 0.52 -19.90 -15.83
CA VAL A 109 -0.26 -20.43 -16.93
C VAL A 109 -1.74 -20.05 -16.82
N LYS A 110 -2.32 -20.13 -15.61
CA LYS A 110 -3.72 -19.75 -15.37
C LYS A 110 -3.93 -18.24 -15.61
N VAL A 111 -3.00 -17.39 -15.14
CA VAL A 111 -2.99 -15.95 -15.37
C VAL A 111 -2.87 -15.64 -16.87
N ALA A 112 -1.93 -16.27 -17.57
CA ALA A 112 -1.71 -16.05 -18.99
C ALA A 112 -2.98 -16.33 -19.83
N ARG A 113 -3.75 -17.38 -19.49
CA ARG A 113 -5.03 -17.69 -20.15
C ARG A 113 -6.04 -16.55 -19.98
N LEU A 114 -6.19 -16.02 -18.77
CA LEU A 114 -7.11 -14.91 -18.50
C LEU A 114 -6.64 -13.62 -19.17
N CYS A 115 -5.35 -13.33 -19.16
CA CYS A 115 -4.77 -12.19 -19.88
C CYS A 115 -5.00 -12.30 -21.39
N PHE A 116 -4.91 -13.51 -21.96
CA PHE A 116 -5.21 -13.73 -23.38
C PHE A 116 -6.69 -13.49 -23.70
N LEU A 117 -7.61 -13.91 -22.83
CA LEU A 117 -9.03 -13.60 -22.96
C LEU A 117 -9.29 -12.10 -22.85
N ALA A 118 -8.63 -11.40 -21.95
CA ALA A 118 -8.74 -9.96 -21.75
C ALA A 118 -8.36 -9.14 -23.00
N LYS A 119 -7.46 -9.67 -23.85
CA LYS A 119 -7.10 -9.05 -25.13
C LYS A 119 -8.21 -9.17 -26.19
N LYS A 120 -9.10 -10.14 -26.04
CA LYS A 120 -10.18 -10.42 -27.02
C LYS A 120 -11.51 -9.78 -26.62
N ARG A 121 -11.78 -9.69 -25.30
CA ARG A 121 -13.00 -9.13 -24.74
C ARG A 121 -12.77 -8.70 -23.27
N PRO A 122 -13.59 -7.81 -22.71
CA PRO A 122 -13.60 -7.54 -21.28
C PRO A 122 -13.82 -8.82 -20.47
N LEU A 123 -13.09 -8.96 -19.37
CA LEU A 123 -13.28 -10.08 -18.43
C LEU A 123 -14.60 -9.91 -17.68
N THR A 124 -15.28 -11.02 -17.42
CA THR A 124 -16.41 -11.04 -16.50
C THR A 124 -15.94 -10.78 -15.08
N GLN A 125 -16.87 -10.45 -14.17
CA GLN A 125 -16.53 -10.24 -12.77
C GLN A 125 -15.86 -11.46 -12.12
N ASP A 126 -16.32 -12.67 -12.45
CA ASP A 126 -15.74 -13.90 -11.92
C ASP A 126 -14.35 -14.19 -12.50
N GLU A 127 -14.13 -13.90 -13.78
CA GLU A 127 -12.81 -14.00 -14.39
C GLU A 127 -11.84 -12.99 -13.76
N MET A 128 -12.29 -11.78 -13.49
CA MET A 128 -11.48 -10.76 -12.81
C MET A 128 -11.11 -11.19 -11.39
N LYS A 129 -12.07 -11.72 -10.61
CA LYS A 129 -11.80 -12.26 -9.26
C LYS A 129 -10.80 -13.41 -9.29
N ARG A 130 -10.91 -14.32 -10.28
CA ARG A 130 -9.93 -15.41 -10.47
C ARG A 130 -8.55 -14.89 -10.81
N LEU A 131 -8.45 -13.89 -11.70
CA LEU A 131 -7.19 -13.25 -12.06
C LEU A 131 -6.53 -12.65 -10.81
N GLN A 132 -7.26 -11.86 -10.02
CA GLN A 132 -6.75 -11.27 -8.77
C GLN A 132 -6.29 -12.35 -7.78
N LYS A 133 -7.08 -13.44 -7.61
CA LYS A 133 -6.71 -14.56 -6.75
C LYS A 133 -5.42 -15.23 -7.22
N PHE A 134 -5.27 -15.51 -8.51
CA PHE A 134 -4.07 -16.18 -9.02
C PHE A 134 -2.83 -15.29 -8.91
N LEU A 135 -2.96 -13.97 -9.14
CA LEU A 135 -1.87 -13.02 -8.92
C LEU A 135 -1.48 -12.95 -7.43
N ALA A 136 -2.44 -12.97 -6.52
CA ALA A 136 -2.16 -13.05 -5.09
C ALA A 136 -1.44 -14.35 -4.71
N CYS A 137 -1.87 -15.50 -5.23
CA CYS A 137 -1.17 -16.78 -5.01
C CYS A 137 0.27 -16.75 -5.54
N MET A 138 0.51 -16.15 -6.71
CA MET A 138 1.88 -16.01 -7.23
C MET A 138 2.76 -15.15 -6.31
N ARG A 139 2.22 -14.05 -5.76
CA ARG A 139 2.95 -13.21 -4.79
C ARG A 139 3.26 -13.98 -3.51
N MET A 140 2.30 -14.74 -2.97
CA MET A 140 2.51 -15.59 -1.79
C MET A 140 3.62 -16.62 -2.03
N LEU A 141 3.62 -17.28 -3.19
CA LEU A 141 4.64 -18.26 -3.57
C LEU A 141 6.03 -17.65 -3.73
N CYS A 142 6.14 -16.38 -4.12
CA CYS A 142 7.42 -15.66 -4.13
C CYS A 142 8.01 -15.49 -2.72
N ASP A 143 7.19 -15.59 -1.67
CA ASP A 143 7.66 -15.53 -0.29
C ASP A 143 7.93 -16.92 0.25
N THR A 144 6.93 -17.79 0.31
CA THR A 144 7.06 -19.21 0.67
C THR A 144 5.81 -19.99 0.24
N CYS A 145 5.95 -21.29 0.02
CA CYS A 145 4.82 -22.19 -0.19
C CYS A 145 3.96 -22.32 1.08
N TYR A 146 4.54 -22.15 2.27
CA TYR A 146 3.88 -22.28 3.57
C TYR A 146 2.60 -21.44 3.70
N ILE A 147 2.53 -20.28 3.06
CA ILE A 147 1.35 -19.41 3.11
C ILE A 147 0.13 -20.12 2.53
N LEU A 148 0.30 -20.88 1.43
CA LEU A 148 -0.77 -21.63 0.76
C LEU A 148 -0.92 -23.05 1.28
N ASP A 149 0.19 -23.66 1.70
CA ASP A 149 0.29 -25.05 2.10
C ASP A 149 1.21 -25.19 3.33
N PRO A 150 0.64 -25.25 4.55
CA PRO A 150 1.42 -25.29 5.79
C PRO A 150 2.30 -26.53 5.98
N GLU A 151 2.17 -27.54 5.14
CA GLU A 151 3.03 -28.73 5.19
C GLU A 151 4.42 -28.43 4.58
N ILE A 152 4.52 -27.42 3.71
CA ILE A 152 5.77 -27.05 3.04
C ILE A 152 6.37 -25.83 3.75
N ARG A 153 7.37 -26.08 4.59
CA ARG A 153 7.98 -25.06 5.44
C ARG A 153 9.22 -24.39 4.89
N GLU A 154 9.66 -24.77 3.68
CA GLU A 154 10.80 -24.12 3.01
C GLU A 154 10.53 -22.63 2.82
N ALA A 155 11.41 -21.80 3.33
CA ALA A 155 11.26 -20.34 3.30
C ALA A 155 12.60 -19.63 3.09
N PRO A 156 13.20 -19.69 1.90
CA PRO A 156 14.54 -19.13 1.63
C PRO A 156 14.66 -17.64 1.99
N LYS A 157 13.59 -16.87 1.82
CA LYS A 157 13.58 -15.46 2.22
C LYS A 157 13.67 -15.25 3.73
N VAL A 158 13.09 -16.16 4.50
CA VAL A 158 13.19 -16.13 5.96
C VAL A 158 14.61 -16.48 6.39
N GLU A 159 15.21 -17.51 5.79
CA GLU A 159 16.58 -17.93 6.05
C GLU A 159 17.58 -16.80 5.73
N GLU A 160 17.43 -16.14 4.58
CA GLU A 160 18.25 -14.98 4.22
C GLU A 160 18.05 -13.81 5.18
N ALA A 161 16.79 -13.52 5.57
CA ALA A 161 16.50 -12.46 6.52
C ALA A 161 17.13 -12.74 7.89
N ILE A 162 17.09 -13.99 8.36
CA ILE A 162 17.76 -14.40 9.61
C ILE A 162 19.27 -14.23 9.50
N ALA A 163 19.89 -14.59 8.37
CA ALA A 163 21.32 -14.41 8.16
C ALA A 163 21.70 -12.92 8.23
N VAL A 164 20.95 -12.06 7.53
CA VAL A 164 21.15 -10.61 7.57
C VAL A 164 20.98 -10.05 8.99
N LEU A 165 20.00 -10.53 9.75
CA LEU A 165 19.78 -10.10 11.13
C LEU A 165 20.95 -10.52 12.03
N ASN A 166 21.46 -11.73 11.88
CA ASN A 166 22.60 -12.22 12.65
C ASN A 166 23.85 -11.37 12.38
N ASP A 167 24.11 -11.02 11.13
CA ASP A 167 25.24 -10.13 10.77
C ASP A 167 25.08 -8.73 11.37
N LEU A 168 23.85 -8.18 11.32
CA LEU A 168 23.54 -6.89 11.90
C LEU A 168 23.75 -6.88 13.43
N PHE A 169 23.26 -7.88 14.14
CA PHE A 169 23.41 -7.98 15.60
C PHE A 169 24.83 -8.33 16.03
N ALA A 170 25.59 -9.08 15.21
CA ALA A 170 27.01 -9.30 15.45
C ALA A 170 27.82 -8.01 15.36
N SER A 171 27.47 -7.12 14.42
CA SER A 171 28.14 -5.82 14.25
C SER A 171 27.70 -4.78 15.28
N GLU A 172 26.42 -4.80 15.67
CA GLU A 172 25.80 -3.80 16.56
C GLU A 172 24.72 -4.47 17.43
N PRO A 173 25.09 -5.06 18.60
CA PRO A 173 24.16 -5.82 19.45
C PRO A 173 22.98 -4.99 20.00
N SER A 174 23.12 -3.67 20.08
CA SER A 174 22.08 -2.76 20.59
C SER A 174 21.09 -2.31 19.51
N ARG A 175 21.29 -2.69 18.25
CA ARG A 175 20.45 -2.27 17.13
C ARG A 175 19.03 -2.81 17.28
N LYS A 176 18.05 -1.94 16.98
CA LYS A 176 16.63 -2.32 16.93
C LYS A 176 16.23 -2.53 15.48
N VAL A 177 15.51 -3.61 15.23
CA VAL A 177 15.02 -3.97 13.89
C VAL A 177 13.51 -4.07 13.91
N VAL A 178 12.86 -3.60 12.86
CA VAL A 178 11.43 -3.76 12.63
C VAL A 178 11.25 -4.48 11.31
N ILE A 179 10.52 -5.60 11.34
CA ILE A 179 10.25 -6.44 10.17
C ILE A 179 8.80 -6.23 9.75
N PHE A 180 8.59 -5.96 8.47
CA PHE A 180 7.27 -5.83 7.89
C PHE A 180 7.03 -6.96 6.89
N SER A 181 5.87 -7.58 6.96
CA SER A 181 5.39 -8.52 5.95
C SER A 181 3.91 -8.27 5.66
N GLU A 182 3.50 -8.47 4.41
CA GLU A 182 2.09 -8.45 4.02
C GLU A 182 1.34 -9.70 4.55
N TRP A 183 2.08 -10.77 4.81
CA TRP A 183 1.52 -12.06 5.21
C TRP A 183 1.91 -12.42 6.65
N VAL A 184 0.92 -12.56 7.52
CA VAL A 184 1.13 -12.95 8.93
C VAL A 184 1.92 -14.26 9.03
N LYS A 185 1.61 -15.26 8.17
CA LYS A 185 2.35 -16.53 8.13
C LYS A 185 3.85 -16.42 7.84
N MET A 186 4.30 -15.33 7.19
CA MET A 186 5.74 -15.07 7.04
C MET A 186 6.36 -14.65 8.37
N LEU A 187 5.63 -13.88 9.19
CA LEU A 187 6.11 -13.47 10.50
C LEU A 187 6.14 -14.65 11.48
N GLU A 188 5.15 -15.56 11.40
CA GLU A 188 5.12 -16.81 12.18
C GLU A 188 6.33 -17.73 11.93
N LEU A 189 6.94 -17.66 10.73
CA LEU A 189 8.16 -18.41 10.43
C LEU A 189 9.45 -17.76 10.97
N MET A 190 9.34 -16.51 11.45
CA MET A 190 10.46 -15.74 12.00
C MET A 190 10.46 -15.71 13.55
N GLU A 191 9.39 -16.18 14.18
CA GLU A 191 9.29 -16.35 15.64
C GLU A 191 10.02 -17.61 16.11
#